data_1769fd2d5df80e118cee97af4cc34b15
#
_entry.id   1769fd2d5df80e118cee97af4cc34b15
#
_cell.length_a   1.000
_cell.length_b   1.000
_cell.length_c   1.000
_cell.angle_alpha   90.00
_cell.angle_beta   90.00
_cell.angle_gamma   90.00
#
_symmetry.space_group_name_H-M   'P 1'
#
loop_
_entity.id
_entity.type
_entity.pdbx_description
1 polymer ?
#
loop_
_entity_poly.entity_id
_entity_poly.type
_entity_poly.pdbx_seq_one_letter_code
_entity_poly.pdbx_strand_id
1 'polypeptide(L)'
;MKVMLLFFEDGEEDIVLKVQNLIRSVTRIDYMEMPQFETQSTSSALEIRENQRRVFCYGQEILLTKTEYEILLCLYKNANHVLTHGQIYERVWREPDYGEARKLVSHHVQTIRRKLGWEKDNRHALRCVRNFGYALEISKNG
;
A
#
# COMPACT_ATOMS: atom_id res chain seq x y z
N MET A 1 -5.04 -5.03 35.13
CA MET A 1 -5.90 -4.98 33.94
C MET A 1 -5.20 -5.69 32.79
N LYS A 2 -5.82 -6.72 32.25
CA LYS A 2 -5.25 -7.43 31.09
C LYS A 2 -5.96 -6.96 29.83
N VAL A 3 -5.22 -6.54 28.84
CA VAL A 3 -5.74 -6.12 27.53
C VAL A 3 -5.39 -7.18 26.49
N MET A 4 -6.39 -7.61 25.74
CA MET A 4 -6.22 -8.56 24.66
C MET A 4 -6.70 -7.91 23.35
N LEU A 5 -5.85 -7.91 22.34
CA LEU A 5 -6.16 -7.44 21.00
C LEU A 5 -6.26 -8.64 20.07
N LEU A 6 -7.37 -8.72 19.36
CA LEU A 6 -7.62 -9.76 18.36
C LEU A 6 -7.65 -9.12 16.98
N PHE A 7 -6.89 -9.69 16.06
CA PHE A 7 -6.84 -9.27 14.66
C PHE A 7 -7.43 -10.37 13.79
N PHE A 8 -8.30 -10.00 12.87
CA PHE A 8 -8.96 -10.92 11.96
C PHE A 8 -8.66 -10.50 10.52
N GLU A 9 -8.50 -11.50 9.67
CA GLU A 9 -8.36 -11.25 8.23
C GLU A 9 -9.73 -11.07 7.56
N ASP A 10 -9.73 -10.46 6.41
CA ASP A 10 -10.96 -10.31 5.62
C ASP A 10 -11.54 -11.68 5.26
N GLY A 11 -12.82 -11.85 5.48
CA GLY A 11 -13.52 -13.11 5.26
C GLY A 11 -13.77 -13.94 6.53
N GLU A 12 -13.30 -13.47 7.69
CA GLU A 12 -13.50 -14.16 8.97
C GLU A 12 -14.64 -13.56 9.81
N GLU A 13 -15.62 -12.93 9.17
CA GLU A 13 -16.75 -12.29 9.85
C GLU A 13 -17.52 -13.23 10.77
N ASP A 14 -17.65 -14.50 10.38
CA ASP A 14 -18.32 -15.53 11.21
C ASP A 14 -17.59 -15.76 12.53
N ILE A 15 -16.26 -15.75 12.50
CA ILE A 15 -15.42 -15.91 13.69
C ILE A 15 -15.55 -14.67 14.57
N VAL A 16 -15.54 -13.49 13.99
CA VAL A 16 -15.74 -12.23 14.71
C VAL A 16 -17.08 -12.22 15.43
N LEU A 17 -18.16 -12.61 14.77
CA LEU A 17 -19.50 -12.71 15.37
C LEU A 17 -19.55 -13.71 16.50
N LYS A 18 -18.93 -14.88 16.36
CA LYS A 18 -18.85 -15.90 17.41
C LYS A 18 -18.11 -15.39 18.65
N VAL A 19 -16.98 -14.72 18.46
CA VAL A 19 -16.20 -14.12 19.54
C VAL A 19 -16.99 -13.01 20.23
N GLN A 20 -17.66 -12.14 19.49
CA GLN A 20 -18.49 -11.08 20.05
C GLN A 20 -19.67 -11.64 20.84
N ASN A 21 -20.34 -12.67 20.34
CA ASN A 21 -21.44 -13.34 21.04
C ASN A 21 -20.96 -14.03 22.33
N LEU A 22 -19.79 -14.66 22.28
CA LEU A 22 -19.19 -15.28 23.46
C LEU A 22 -18.87 -14.24 24.55
N ILE A 23 -18.31 -13.13 24.18
CA ILE A 23 -17.99 -12.02 25.06
C ILE A 23 -19.25 -11.43 25.69
N ARG A 24 -20.32 -11.25 24.89
CA ARG A 24 -21.61 -10.71 25.39
C ARG A 24 -22.31 -11.66 26.34
N SER A 25 -22.10 -12.98 26.20
CA SER A 25 -22.78 -13.99 27.03
C SER A 25 -22.14 -14.16 28.41
N VAL A 26 -20.88 -13.75 28.60
CA VAL A 26 -20.11 -14.18 29.78
C VAL A 26 -20.09 -13.15 30.89
N THR A 27 -20.25 -11.86 30.67
CA THR A 27 -20.31 -10.86 31.75
C THR A 27 -20.67 -9.45 31.31
N ARG A 28 -20.90 -8.62 32.31
CA ARG A 28 -20.74 -7.17 32.34
C ARG A 28 -19.33 -6.74 31.89
N ILE A 29 -18.97 -7.04 30.65
CA ILE A 29 -17.88 -6.33 30.04
C ILE A 29 -18.48 -5.02 29.59
N ASP A 30 -18.03 -3.92 30.21
CA ASP A 30 -18.17 -2.64 29.59
C ASP A 30 -17.50 -2.73 28.24
N TYR A 31 -18.32 -3.02 27.23
CA TYR A 31 -17.93 -2.94 25.86
C TYR A 31 -17.70 -1.46 25.58
N MET A 32 -16.53 -0.98 25.93
CA MET A 32 -16.03 0.21 25.29
C MET A 32 -15.77 -0.24 23.85
N GLU A 33 -16.67 0.09 22.96
CA GLU A 33 -16.23 0.39 21.63
C GLU A 33 -15.03 1.29 21.84
N MET A 34 -13.85 0.76 21.61
CA MET A 34 -12.71 1.64 21.45
C MET A 34 -13.19 2.71 20.50
N PRO A 35 -13.12 4.03 20.86
CA PRO A 35 -13.34 5.05 19.90
C PRO A 35 -12.53 4.54 18.73
N GLN A 36 -13.21 4.29 17.65
CA GLN A 36 -12.52 3.82 16.49
C GLN A 36 -11.27 4.65 16.52
N PHE A 37 -10.13 4.03 16.88
CA PHE A 37 -8.99 4.54 16.26
C PHE A 37 -9.51 4.57 14.85
N GLU A 38 -10.01 5.74 14.49
CA GLU A 38 -9.84 6.06 13.14
C GLU A 38 -8.36 5.80 12.97
N THR A 39 -8.04 4.55 12.79
CA THR A 39 -7.14 4.31 11.76
C THR A 39 -7.82 5.13 10.71
N GLN A 40 -7.41 6.35 10.60
CA GLN A 40 -7.46 7.02 9.34
C GLN A 40 -6.52 6.22 8.44
N SER A 41 -6.74 4.98 8.46
CA SER A 41 -6.76 4.16 7.31
C SER A 41 -7.97 4.63 6.55
N THR A 42 -8.00 5.88 6.28
CA THR A 42 -8.36 6.26 4.96
C THR A 42 -7.51 5.34 4.19
N SER A 43 -7.99 4.24 4.02
CA SER A 43 -7.65 3.21 3.09
C SER A 43 -6.75 3.64 1.92
N SER A 44 -5.71 4.41 2.20
CA SER A 44 -4.54 4.33 1.40
C SER A 44 -3.92 3.00 1.77
N ALA A 45 -4.20 1.98 0.97
CA ALA A 45 -3.56 0.69 1.11
C ALA A 45 -2.05 0.84 1.26
N LEU A 46 -1.51 1.95 0.84
CA LEU A 46 -0.11 2.31 0.81
C LEU A 46 0.18 3.49 1.73
N GLU A 47 1.09 3.30 2.67
CA GLU A 47 1.67 4.35 3.51
C GLU A 47 3.18 4.39 3.30
N ILE A 48 3.72 5.56 2.99
CA ILE A 48 5.17 5.77 2.87
C ILE A 48 5.63 6.72 3.96
N ARG A 49 6.53 6.24 4.81
CA ARG A 49 7.19 7.05 5.83
C ARG A 49 8.55 7.47 5.34
N GLU A 50 8.61 8.61 4.69
CA GLU A 50 9.84 9.11 4.04
C GLU A 50 11.00 9.27 5.03
N ASN A 51 10.73 9.80 6.22
CA ASN A 51 11.75 10.00 7.24
C ASN A 51 12.45 8.71 7.67
N GLN A 52 11.76 7.58 7.55
CA GLN A 52 12.26 6.27 7.94
C GLN A 52 12.60 5.41 6.73
N ARG A 53 12.30 5.87 5.52
CA ARG A 53 12.40 5.10 4.27
C ARG A 53 11.68 3.75 4.37
N ARG A 54 10.50 3.75 4.97
CA ARG A 54 9.68 2.55 5.20
C ARG A 54 8.37 2.65 4.44
N VAL A 55 7.93 1.51 3.94
CA VAL A 55 6.68 1.37 3.19
C VAL A 55 5.81 0.35 3.89
N PHE A 56 4.55 0.69 4.05
CA PHE A 56 3.53 -0.19 4.61
C PHE A 56 2.38 -0.34 3.61
N CYS A 57 1.91 -1.55 3.46
CA CYS A 57 0.73 -1.85 2.66
C CYS A 57 -0.26 -2.60 3.55
N TYR A 58 -1.45 -2.03 3.71
CA TYR A 58 -2.47 -2.53 4.66
C TYR A 58 -1.92 -2.77 6.08
N GLY A 59 -1.06 -1.86 6.53
CA GLY A 59 -0.45 -1.94 7.86
C GLY A 59 0.75 -2.89 7.97
N GLN A 60 1.06 -3.64 6.92
CA GLN A 60 2.19 -4.55 6.87
C GLN A 60 3.39 -3.90 6.19
N GLU A 61 4.55 -3.98 6.82
CA GLU A 61 5.77 -3.46 6.24
C GLU A 61 6.21 -4.26 5.02
N ILE A 62 6.53 -3.54 3.96
CA ILE A 62 7.03 -4.11 2.71
C ILE A 62 8.50 -3.73 2.55
N LEU A 63 9.35 -4.74 2.41
CA LEU A 63 10.78 -4.54 2.21
C LEU A 63 11.07 -4.35 0.72
N LEU A 64 11.51 -3.14 0.38
CA LEU A 64 11.90 -2.78 -0.96
C LEU A 64 13.41 -2.53 -1.03
N THR A 65 13.99 -2.81 -2.19
CA THR A 65 15.35 -2.36 -2.49
C THR A 65 15.36 -0.84 -2.62
N LYS A 66 16.55 -0.25 -2.57
CA LYS A 66 16.71 1.21 -2.75
C LYS A 66 16.05 1.71 -4.03
N THR A 67 16.29 1.05 -5.15
CA THR A 67 15.73 1.42 -6.45
C THR A 67 14.20 1.27 -6.48
N GLU A 68 13.69 0.17 -5.97
CA GLU A 68 12.24 -0.04 -5.87
C GLU A 68 11.57 1.02 -5.00
N TYR A 69 12.16 1.34 -3.86
CA TYR A 69 11.66 2.41 -2.99
C TYR A 69 11.63 3.76 -3.71
N GLU A 70 12.70 4.12 -4.39
CA GLU A 70 12.79 5.40 -5.10
C GLU A 70 11.79 5.50 -6.26
N ILE A 71 11.56 4.42 -6.99
CA ILE A 71 10.52 4.36 -8.02
C ILE A 71 9.13 4.57 -7.40
N LEU A 72 8.83 3.83 -6.35
CA LEU A 72 7.53 3.94 -5.68
C LEU A 72 7.31 5.34 -5.10
N LEU A 73 8.32 5.91 -4.46
CA LEU A 73 8.27 7.27 -3.93
C LEU A 73 8.08 8.32 -5.03
N CYS A 74 8.76 8.16 -6.16
CA CYS A 74 8.61 9.03 -7.31
C CYS A 74 7.15 9.03 -7.83
N LEU A 75 6.56 7.86 -7.96
CA LEU A 75 5.17 7.71 -8.35
C LEU A 75 4.19 8.24 -7.30
N TYR A 76 4.50 8.02 -6.03
CA TYR A 76 3.68 8.50 -4.91
C TYR A 76 3.64 10.03 -4.84
N LYS A 77 4.77 10.68 -4.98
CA LYS A 77 4.86 12.15 -5.01
C LYS A 77 4.16 12.78 -6.22
N ASN A 78 4.01 12.01 -7.29
CA ASN A 78 3.29 12.40 -8.50
C ASN A 78 1.99 11.61 -8.66
N ALA A 79 1.35 11.27 -7.56
CA ALA A 79 0.15 10.47 -7.54
C ALA A 79 -0.94 11.05 -8.47
N ASN A 80 -1.65 10.16 -9.15
CA ASN A 80 -2.67 10.48 -10.14
C ASN A 80 -2.16 11.18 -11.43
N HIS A 81 -0.85 11.20 -11.61
CA HIS A 81 -0.22 11.67 -12.84
C HIS A 81 0.57 10.54 -13.50
N VAL A 82 0.48 10.45 -14.81
CA VAL A 82 1.23 9.46 -15.58
C VAL A 82 2.66 9.99 -15.79
N LEU A 83 3.64 9.19 -15.39
CA LEU A 83 5.05 9.45 -15.69
C LEU A 83 5.52 8.51 -16.79
N THR A 84 6.27 9.03 -17.76
CA THR A 84 6.89 8.20 -18.79
C THR A 84 7.99 7.33 -18.20
N HIS A 85 8.34 6.26 -18.89
CA HIS A 85 9.48 5.42 -18.50
C HIS A 85 10.76 6.26 -18.34
N GLY A 86 11.00 7.15 -19.30
CA GLY A 86 12.16 8.05 -19.26
C GLY A 86 12.15 9.01 -18.08
N GLN A 87 10.99 9.60 -17.75
CA GLN A 87 10.87 10.49 -16.61
C GLN A 87 11.13 9.77 -15.29
N ILE A 88 10.61 8.57 -15.12
CA ILE A 88 10.88 7.74 -13.93
C ILE A 88 12.36 7.40 -13.87
N TYR A 89 12.93 6.95 -14.96
CA TYR A 89 14.33 6.59 -15.05
C TYR A 89 15.25 7.75 -14.68
N GLU A 90 15.09 8.89 -15.30
CA GLU A 90 15.94 10.07 -15.07
C GLU A 90 15.85 10.56 -13.63
N ARG A 91 14.67 10.50 -13.02
CA ARG A 91 14.47 10.91 -11.62
C ARG A 91 15.08 9.95 -10.62
N VAL A 92 15.06 8.67 -10.89
CA VAL A 92 15.51 7.62 -9.97
C VAL A 92 17.01 7.34 -10.14
N TRP A 93 17.47 7.17 -11.38
CA TRP A 93 18.88 6.90 -11.67
C TRP A 93 19.72 8.17 -11.78
N ARG A 94 19.07 9.32 -11.97
CA ARG A 94 19.72 10.63 -12.15
C ARG A 94 20.69 10.67 -13.33
N GLU A 95 20.36 9.93 -14.36
CA GLU A 95 21.07 9.80 -15.60
C GLU A 95 20.11 9.98 -16.76
N PRO A 96 20.58 10.50 -17.92
CA PRO A 96 19.74 10.52 -19.11
C PRO A 96 19.38 9.10 -19.57
N ASP A 97 18.18 8.94 -20.11
CA ASP A 97 17.77 7.68 -20.71
C ASP A 97 18.36 7.51 -22.12
N TYR A 98 19.21 6.52 -22.27
CA TYR A 98 19.80 6.12 -23.56
C TYR A 98 19.09 4.91 -24.18
N GLY A 99 17.82 4.67 -23.82
CA GLY A 99 17.00 3.59 -24.37
C GLY A 99 16.78 2.40 -23.42
N GLU A 100 17.32 2.45 -22.22
CA GLU A 100 17.20 1.37 -21.22
C GLU A 100 15.99 1.55 -20.26
N ALA A 101 15.43 2.75 -20.20
CA ALA A 101 14.43 3.12 -19.21
C ALA A 101 13.24 2.18 -19.21
N ARG A 102 12.68 1.90 -20.38
CA ARG A 102 11.48 1.06 -20.48
C ARG A 102 11.69 -0.32 -19.85
N LYS A 103 12.81 -0.96 -20.16
CA LYS A 103 13.13 -2.30 -19.67
C LYS A 103 13.36 -2.31 -18.16
N LEU A 104 14.20 -1.40 -17.68
CA LEU A 104 14.59 -1.33 -16.27
C LEU A 104 13.41 -0.94 -15.38
N VAL A 105 12.69 0.13 -15.73
CA VAL A 105 11.54 0.59 -14.98
C VAL A 105 10.45 -0.47 -14.94
N SER A 106 10.14 -1.09 -16.07
CA SER A 106 9.10 -2.13 -16.12
C SER A 106 9.45 -3.34 -15.25
N HIS A 107 10.71 -3.76 -15.26
CA HIS A 107 11.16 -4.86 -14.41
C HIS A 107 10.97 -4.55 -12.92
N HIS A 108 11.42 -3.39 -12.48
CA HIS A 108 11.26 -2.98 -11.08
C HIS A 108 9.80 -2.75 -10.68
N VAL A 109 8.99 -2.18 -11.56
CA VAL A 109 7.55 -1.98 -11.29
C VAL A 109 6.84 -3.32 -11.10
N GLN A 110 7.14 -4.32 -11.92
CA GLN A 110 6.57 -5.65 -11.73
C GLN A 110 6.96 -6.27 -10.38
N THR A 111 8.21 -6.10 -9.98
CA THR A 111 8.68 -6.57 -8.68
C THR A 111 7.98 -5.84 -7.53
N ILE A 112 7.82 -4.52 -7.63
CA ILE A 112 7.08 -3.71 -6.65
C ILE A 112 5.63 -4.22 -6.53
N ARG A 113 4.94 -4.41 -7.65
CA ARG A 113 3.56 -4.95 -7.65
C ARG A 113 3.46 -6.28 -6.93
N ARG A 114 4.38 -7.19 -7.20
CA ARG A 114 4.41 -8.50 -6.56
C ARG A 114 4.62 -8.37 -5.05
N LYS A 115 5.56 -7.55 -4.61
CA LYS A 115 5.84 -7.32 -3.19
C LYS A 115 4.66 -6.67 -2.47
N LEU A 116 3.92 -5.78 -3.14
CA LEU A 116 2.73 -5.14 -2.61
C LEU A 116 1.47 -6.02 -2.67
N GLY A 117 1.54 -7.16 -3.35
CA GLY A 117 0.38 -8.04 -3.55
C GLY A 117 -0.65 -7.50 -4.55
N TRP A 118 -0.26 -6.60 -5.44
CA TRP A 118 -1.15 -5.89 -6.36
C TRP A 118 -1.26 -6.54 -7.75
N GLU A 119 -0.74 -7.72 -7.93
CA GLU A 119 -0.76 -8.39 -9.23
C GLU A 119 -2.17 -8.74 -9.72
N LYS A 120 -3.07 -9.04 -8.79
CA LYS A 120 -4.43 -9.53 -9.10
C LYS A 120 -5.53 -8.51 -8.85
N ASP A 121 -5.23 -7.41 -8.18
CA ASP A 121 -6.24 -6.44 -7.78
C ASP A 121 -6.04 -5.12 -8.50
N ASN A 122 -6.88 -4.89 -9.50
CA ASN A 122 -6.88 -3.65 -10.29
C ASN A 122 -7.38 -2.41 -9.51
N ARG A 123 -7.84 -2.58 -8.29
CA ARG A 123 -8.35 -1.48 -7.46
C ARG A 123 -7.25 -0.64 -6.80
N HIS A 124 -6.04 -1.17 -6.82
CA HIS A 124 -4.86 -0.48 -6.29
C HIS A 124 -3.85 -0.34 -7.42
N ALA A 125 -3.72 0.61 -7.77
CA ALA A 125 -3.44 1.59 -8.47
C ALA A 125 -2.05 1.92 -8.96
N LEU A 126 -1.18 0.96 -9.07
CA LEU A 126 0.01 1.12 -9.90
C LEU A 126 -0.36 0.73 -11.33
N ARG A 127 -0.92 1.70 -12.06
CA ARG A 127 -1.46 1.49 -13.41
C ARG A 127 -0.36 1.60 -14.45
N CYS A 128 -0.33 0.65 -15.35
CA CYS A 128 0.47 0.74 -16.57
C CYS A 128 -0.31 1.47 -17.65
N VAL A 129 0.28 2.54 -18.18
CA VAL A 129 -0.19 3.14 -19.43
C VAL A 129 0.66 2.57 -20.55
N ARG A 130 0.05 1.70 -21.33
CA ARG A 130 0.75 0.90 -22.34
C ARG A 130 1.59 1.77 -23.29
N ASN A 131 2.84 1.38 -23.47
CA ASN A 131 3.84 2.06 -24.31
C ASN A 131 4.19 3.49 -23.86
N PHE A 132 3.75 3.93 -22.69
CA PHE A 132 3.99 5.28 -22.21
C PHE A 132 4.71 5.31 -20.86
N GLY A 133 4.12 4.74 -19.83
CA GLY A 133 4.68 4.75 -18.49
C GLY A 133 3.75 4.20 -17.43
N TYR A 134 3.84 4.77 -16.24
CA TYR A 134 3.10 4.32 -15.07
C TYR A 134 2.49 5.49 -14.30
N ALA A 135 1.41 5.21 -13.61
CA ALA A 135 0.79 6.11 -12.66
C ALA A 135 0.45 5.37 -11.37
N LEU A 136 0.67 5.99 -10.24
CA LEU A 136 0.11 5.54 -8.98
C LEU A 136 -1.20 6.30 -8.74
N GLU A 137 -2.30 5.59 -8.77
CA GLU A 137 -3.62 6.17 -8.52
C GLU A 137 -3.97 6.03 -7.05
N ILE A 138 -4.12 7.15 -6.38
CA ILE A 138 -4.57 7.19 -4.99
C ILE A 138 -5.97 7.78 -4.99
N SER A 139 -6.90 7.03 -4.42
CA SER A 139 -8.24 7.53 -4.19
C SER A 139 -8.18 8.68 -3.18
N LYS A 140 -8.47 9.87 -3.62
CA LYS A 140 -8.74 10.98 -2.72
C LYS A 140 -10.16 10.78 -2.20
N ASN A 141 -10.30 10.06 -1.11
CA ASN A 141 -11.51 10.16 -0.32
C ASN A 141 -11.49 11.55 0.33
N GLY A 142 -12.16 12.44 -0.32
CA GLY A 142 -12.44 13.75 0.23
C GLY A 142 -13.35 13.66 1.43
#